data_4fd4f80b2fe4085914872a0639ba7f59
#
_entry.id   4fd4f80b2fe4085914872a0639ba7f59
#
_cell.length_a   1.000
_cell.length_b   1.000
_cell.length_c   1.000
_cell.angle_alpha   90.00
_cell.angle_beta   90.00
_cell.angle_gamma   90.00
#
_symmetry.space_group_name_H-M   'P 1'
#
loop_
_entity.id
_entity.type
_entity.pdbx_description
1 polymer ?
#
loop_
_entity_poly.entity_id
_entity_poly.type
_entity_poly.pdbx_seq_one_letter_code
_entity_poly.pdbx_strand_id
1 'polypeptide(L)'
;MKKFGIFLVFVLGMIGFQSCDDSKTYAELKEEEREAIKRFIEVEGIKVIDEDTYTAQDSVTNVANNEFVFFDESGVYMQIIERGKGEKMEEGRHEILARYLETKITEDGEKDTLSYNLDSFWYPHPDIFVVTKAKNYYSASFNNQSAMVEVHGSNSVPSAWLIPFSHLRVGREISARSKIRLIVPHSQGSASASQAVVPCYYEITYQLSR
;
A
#
# COMPACT_ATOMS: atom_id res chain seq x y z
N MET A 1 63.56 -22.17 23.97
CA MET A 1 62.62 -21.05 24.17
C MET A 1 62.00 -20.51 22.84
N LYS A 2 62.01 -21.25 21.71
CA LYS A 2 61.46 -20.82 20.42
C LYS A 2 60.13 -21.51 20.03
N LYS A 3 59.63 -22.45 20.85
CA LYS A 3 58.39 -23.19 20.56
C LYS A 3 57.13 -22.69 21.30
N PHE A 4 57.29 -21.76 22.24
CA PHE A 4 56.16 -21.22 23.02
C PHE A 4 55.47 -20.00 22.36
N GLY A 5 56.18 -19.33 21.43
CA GLY A 5 55.65 -18.15 20.71
C GLY A 5 54.67 -18.46 19.59
N ILE A 6 54.75 -19.66 19.00
CA ILE A 6 53.90 -20.03 17.87
C ILE A 6 52.50 -20.48 18.33
N PHE A 7 52.37 -21.02 19.57
CA PHE A 7 51.09 -21.47 20.13
C PHE A 7 50.18 -20.30 20.57
N LEU A 8 50.79 -19.18 20.94
CA LEU A 8 50.05 -17.98 21.39
C LEU A 8 49.40 -17.22 20.22
N VAL A 9 50.02 -17.27 19.02
CA VAL A 9 49.48 -16.59 17.83
C VAL A 9 48.30 -17.35 17.23
N PHE A 10 48.23 -18.66 17.42
CA PHE A 10 47.12 -19.49 16.91
C PHE A 10 45.87 -19.42 17.75
N VAL A 11 45.95 -19.05 19.02
CA VAL A 11 44.79 -18.90 19.93
C VAL A 11 44.12 -17.51 19.76
N LEU A 12 44.88 -16.48 19.32
CA LEU A 12 44.31 -15.14 19.03
C LEU A 12 43.58 -15.06 17.70
N GLY A 13 43.76 -16.06 16.82
CA GLY A 13 43.13 -16.06 15.48
C GLY A 13 41.68 -16.61 15.43
N MET A 14 41.14 -17.13 16.54
CA MET A 14 39.81 -17.75 16.57
C MET A 14 38.72 -16.92 17.28
N ILE A 15 38.97 -15.66 17.59
CA ILE A 15 37.96 -14.77 18.25
C ILE A 15 37.38 -13.73 17.29
N GLY A 16 37.31 -14.02 16.00
CA GLY A 16 37.00 -13.01 15.02
C GLY A 16 35.90 -13.31 14.00
N PHE A 17 34.97 -14.24 14.23
CA PHE A 17 33.84 -14.43 13.30
C PHE A 17 32.57 -14.83 14.07
N GLN A 18 32.15 -14.02 15.00
CA GLN A 18 30.74 -13.92 15.37
C GLN A 18 30.24 -12.54 14.92
N SER A 19 30.21 -12.32 13.59
CA SER A 19 29.26 -11.38 13.01
C SER A 19 27.92 -12.13 13.06
N CYS A 20 27.18 -11.98 14.15
CA CYS A 20 25.74 -12.17 14.10
C CYS A 20 25.24 -11.12 13.10
N ASP A 21 24.89 -11.58 11.92
CA ASP A 21 24.10 -10.79 10.99
C ASP A 21 22.69 -10.77 11.60
N ASP A 22 22.39 -9.70 12.35
CA ASP A 22 21.08 -9.47 12.98
C ASP A 22 20.03 -9.08 11.91
N SER A 23 20.24 -9.46 10.66
CA SER A 23 19.27 -9.25 9.59
C SER A 23 18.09 -10.20 9.78
N LYS A 24 16.91 -9.59 10.01
CA LYS A 24 15.65 -10.34 10.12
C LYS A 24 15.41 -11.16 8.85
N THR A 25 14.95 -12.37 9.02
CA THR A 25 14.54 -13.22 7.91
C THR A 25 13.24 -12.68 7.27
N TYR A 26 12.99 -13.04 6.02
CA TYR A 26 11.74 -12.66 5.36
C TYR A 26 10.48 -13.16 6.10
N ALA A 27 10.56 -14.32 6.75
CA ALA A 27 9.47 -14.86 7.54
C ALA A 27 9.19 -14.01 8.79
N GLU A 28 10.23 -13.53 9.47
CA GLU A 28 10.11 -12.62 10.62
C GLU A 28 9.53 -11.27 10.20
N LEU A 29 9.99 -10.70 9.09
CA LEU A 29 9.44 -9.45 8.54
C LEU A 29 7.96 -9.57 8.20
N LYS A 30 7.52 -10.70 7.62
CA LYS A 30 6.10 -10.96 7.34
C LYS A 30 5.26 -11.11 8.61
N GLU A 31 5.81 -11.69 9.66
CA GLU A 31 5.13 -11.78 10.94
C GLU A 31 4.96 -10.39 11.57
N GLU A 32 6.02 -9.58 11.55
CA GLU A 32 5.99 -8.18 12.03
C GLU A 32 4.98 -7.34 11.26
N GLU A 33 4.94 -7.49 9.92
CA GLU A 33 3.94 -6.83 9.09
C GLU A 33 2.51 -7.19 9.53
N ARG A 34 2.24 -8.48 9.73
CA ARG A 34 0.92 -8.95 10.13
C ARG A 34 0.51 -8.40 11.50
N GLU A 35 1.43 -8.41 12.46
CA GLU A 35 1.17 -7.85 13.77
C GLU A 35 1.01 -6.31 13.74
N ALA A 36 1.77 -5.62 12.89
CA ALA A 36 1.62 -4.17 12.68
C ALA A 36 0.24 -3.81 12.12
N ILE A 37 -0.22 -4.53 11.08
CA ILE A 37 -1.57 -4.34 10.51
C ILE A 37 -2.65 -4.61 11.57
N LYS A 38 -2.53 -5.70 12.31
CA LYS A 38 -3.49 -6.04 13.38
C LYS A 38 -3.55 -4.95 14.44
N ARG A 39 -2.41 -4.47 14.90
CA ARG A 39 -2.31 -3.40 15.89
C ARG A 39 -2.88 -2.08 15.36
N PHE A 40 -2.62 -1.75 14.09
CA PHE A 40 -3.20 -0.60 13.42
C PHE A 40 -4.73 -0.66 13.40
N ILE A 41 -5.31 -1.82 13.08
CA ILE A 41 -6.76 -2.05 13.08
C ILE A 41 -7.34 -1.81 14.49
N GLU A 42 -6.65 -2.27 15.53
CA GLU A 42 -7.07 -2.08 16.92
C GLU A 42 -6.97 -0.61 17.35
N VAL A 43 -5.84 0.05 17.07
CA VAL A 43 -5.59 1.47 17.43
C VAL A 43 -6.57 2.42 16.74
N GLU A 44 -6.80 2.20 15.44
CA GLU A 44 -7.73 3.02 14.65
C GLU A 44 -9.22 2.66 14.90
N GLY A 45 -9.50 1.62 15.69
CA GLY A 45 -10.87 1.16 15.97
C GLY A 45 -11.61 0.72 14.72
N ILE A 46 -10.90 0.03 13.80
CA ILE A 46 -11.44 -0.41 12.53
C ILE A 46 -12.32 -1.64 12.73
N LYS A 47 -13.53 -1.60 12.19
CA LYS A 47 -14.42 -2.75 12.10
C LYS A 47 -14.18 -3.47 10.78
N VAL A 48 -13.62 -4.67 10.84
CA VAL A 48 -13.40 -5.51 9.66
C VAL A 48 -14.64 -6.34 9.36
N ILE A 49 -15.05 -6.37 8.09
CA ILE A 49 -16.08 -7.24 7.54
C ILE A 49 -15.50 -8.10 6.42
N ASP A 50 -16.09 -9.28 6.20
CA ASP A 50 -15.75 -10.17 5.09
C ASP A 50 -16.43 -9.76 3.78
N GLU A 51 -16.03 -10.37 2.66
CA GLU A 51 -16.57 -10.10 1.33
C GLU A 51 -18.05 -10.49 1.19
N ASP A 52 -18.51 -11.53 1.89
CA ASP A 52 -19.91 -11.94 1.87
C ASP A 52 -20.80 -10.88 2.53
N THR A 53 -20.42 -10.40 3.70
CA THR A 53 -21.10 -9.30 4.40
C THR A 53 -21.08 -8.03 3.56
N TYR A 54 -19.94 -7.69 2.96
CA TYR A 54 -19.80 -6.54 2.07
C TYR A 54 -20.74 -6.63 0.87
N THR A 55 -20.83 -7.81 0.25
CA THR A 55 -21.72 -8.05 -0.89
C THR A 55 -23.18 -7.96 -0.48
N ALA A 56 -23.55 -8.53 0.69
CA ALA A 56 -24.91 -8.51 1.21
C ALA A 56 -25.43 -7.09 1.52
N GLN A 57 -24.54 -6.12 1.78
CA GLN A 57 -24.87 -4.72 1.99
C GLN A 57 -24.61 -3.82 0.75
N ASP A 58 -24.88 -4.35 -0.46
CA ASP A 58 -24.74 -3.65 -1.75
C ASP A 58 -23.32 -3.15 -2.04
N SER A 59 -22.32 -3.85 -1.54
CA SER A 59 -20.90 -3.49 -1.67
C SER A 59 -20.60 -2.06 -1.19
N VAL A 60 -21.14 -1.70 -0.02
CA VAL A 60 -20.92 -0.42 0.67
C VAL A 60 -20.23 -0.71 2.00
N THR A 61 -19.34 0.16 2.43
CA THR A 61 -18.78 0.15 3.78
C THR A 61 -19.38 1.26 4.63
N ASN A 62 -19.63 1.00 5.91
CA ASN A 62 -20.18 2.00 6.82
C ASN A 62 -19.06 2.88 7.39
N VAL A 63 -18.91 4.09 6.81
CA VAL A 63 -17.87 5.05 7.21
C VAL A 63 -18.03 5.51 8.66
N ALA A 64 -19.27 5.68 9.14
CA ALA A 64 -19.53 6.12 10.52
C ALA A 64 -19.08 5.08 11.56
N ASN A 65 -19.06 3.80 11.19
CA ASN A 65 -18.58 2.70 12.03
C ASN A 65 -17.12 2.33 11.74
N ASN A 66 -16.40 3.14 10.96
CA ASN A 66 -15.03 2.87 10.50
C ASN A 66 -14.86 1.44 9.91
N GLU A 67 -15.80 1.05 9.05
CA GLU A 67 -15.90 -0.31 8.51
C GLU A 67 -15.03 -0.49 7.27
N PHE A 68 -14.20 -1.53 7.26
CA PHE A 68 -13.37 -1.94 6.14
C PHE A 68 -13.72 -3.38 5.72
N VAL A 69 -13.84 -3.62 4.42
CA VAL A 69 -13.91 -4.97 3.89
C VAL A 69 -12.51 -5.56 3.74
N PHE A 70 -12.33 -6.80 4.14
CA PHE A 70 -11.12 -7.58 3.94
C PHE A 70 -11.26 -8.48 2.71
N PHE A 71 -10.32 -8.38 1.78
CA PHE A 71 -10.22 -9.23 0.59
C PHE A 71 -9.22 -10.35 0.82
N ASP A 72 -9.69 -11.56 1.04
CA ASP A 72 -8.87 -12.72 1.40
C ASP A 72 -7.78 -13.02 0.36
N GLU A 73 -8.08 -12.90 -0.93
CA GLU A 73 -7.14 -13.21 -2.01
C GLU A 73 -5.90 -12.29 -2.02
N SER A 74 -6.10 -11.01 -1.71
CA SER A 74 -5.04 -9.98 -1.76
C SER A 74 -4.47 -9.63 -0.40
N GLY A 75 -5.20 -9.87 0.69
CA GLY A 75 -4.89 -9.40 2.03
C GLY A 75 -5.12 -7.90 2.24
N VAL A 76 -5.80 -7.23 1.30
CA VAL A 76 -6.09 -5.79 1.35
C VAL A 76 -7.37 -5.52 2.12
N TYR A 77 -7.36 -4.45 2.93
CA TYR A 77 -8.58 -3.91 3.55
C TYR A 77 -8.97 -2.63 2.83
N MET A 78 -10.26 -2.47 2.54
CA MET A 78 -10.79 -1.30 1.83
C MET A 78 -11.98 -0.70 2.53
N GLN A 79 -11.99 0.63 2.65
CA GLN A 79 -13.14 1.43 3.01
C GLN A 79 -13.49 2.37 1.84
N ILE A 80 -14.74 2.33 1.38
CA ILE A 80 -15.25 3.28 0.40
C ILE A 80 -15.86 4.46 1.13
N ILE A 81 -15.21 5.62 1.07
CA ILE A 81 -15.71 6.89 1.63
C ILE A 81 -16.75 7.49 0.67
N GLU A 82 -16.40 7.55 -0.61
CA GLU A 82 -17.25 8.03 -1.69
C GLU A 82 -17.10 7.10 -2.90
N ARG A 83 -18.17 6.44 -3.31
CA ARG A 83 -18.15 5.55 -4.47
C ARG A 83 -17.91 6.30 -5.78
N GLY A 84 -18.17 7.60 -5.79
CA GLY A 84 -18.18 8.44 -6.98
C GLY A 84 -19.53 8.41 -7.71
N LYS A 85 -19.69 9.38 -8.64
CA LYS A 85 -20.95 9.59 -9.41
C LYS A 85 -20.77 9.37 -10.90
N GLY A 86 -19.61 8.85 -11.33
CA GLY A 86 -19.35 8.51 -12.72
C GLY A 86 -19.95 7.17 -13.11
N GLU A 87 -19.43 6.64 -14.22
CA GLU A 87 -19.78 5.30 -14.68
C GLU A 87 -18.83 4.24 -14.15
N LYS A 88 -19.23 2.97 -14.20
CA LYS A 88 -18.30 1.85 -13.98
C LYS A 88 -17.26 1.87 -15.11
N MET A 89 -16.01 1.59 -14.75
CA MET A 89 -14.94 1.54 -15.74
C MET A 89 -15.23 0.47 -16.78
N GLU A 90 -15.27 0.86 -18.04
CA GLU A 90 -15.43 -0.04 -19.19
C GLU A 90 -14.09 -0.70 -19.57
N GLU A 91 -14.12 -1.70 -20.45
CA GLU A 91 -12.88 -2.26 -21.02
C GLU A 91 -12.13 -1.21 -21.84
N GLY A 92 -10.80 -1.27 -21.79
CA GLY A 92 -9.94 -0.33 -22.49
C GLY A 92 -8.97 0.40 -21.60
N ARG A 93 -8.41 1.50 -22.11
CA ARG A 93 -7.44 2.35 -21.42
C ARG A 93 -8.11 3.61 -20.90
N HIS A 94 -7.84 3.91 -19.64
CA HIS A 94 -8.38 5.06 -18.92
C HIS A 94 -7.25 5.79 -18.20
N GLU A 95 -7.19 7.11 -18.39
CA GLU A 95 -6.27 7.95 -17.65
C GLU A 95 -6.92 8.42 -16.36
N ILE A 96 -6.27 8.13 -15.22
CA ILE A 96 -6.76 8.42 -13.88
C ILE A 96 -5.88 9.49 -13.25
N LEU A 97 -6.51 10.48 -12.66
CA LEU A 97 -5.91 11.47 -11.79
C LEU A 97 -6.09 11.01 -10.35
N ALA A 98 -5.00 10.87 -9.61
CA ALA A 98 -5.01 10.47 -8.21
C ALA A 98 -4.45 11.56 -7.31
N ARG A 99 -5.20 11.85 -6.23
CA ARG A 99 -4.65 12.56 -5.07
C ARG A 99 -4.68 11.61 -3.88
N TYR A 100 -3.57 11.54 -3.17
CA TYR A 100 -3.41 10.51 -2.15
C TYR A 100 -2.53 10.98 -0.98
N LEU A 101 -2.68 10.26 0.11
CA LEU A 101 -1.75 10.17 1.23
C LEU A 101 -1.29 8.73 1.33
N GLU A 102 0.00 8.49 1.39
CA GLU A 102 0.63 7.20 1.68
C GLU A 102 1.35 7.29 3.02
N THR A 103 1.04 6.38 3.91
CA THR A 103 1.74 6.26 5.19
C THR A 103 2.20 4.83 5.41
N LYS A 104 3.40 4.66 5.96
CA LYS A 104 3.85 3.40 6.52
C LYS A 104 3.07 3.12 7.79
N ILE A 105 2.65 1.89 7.99
CA ILE A 105 2.16 1.41 9.28
C ILE A 105 3.36 0.90 10.08
N THR A 106 3.60 1.50 11.25
CA THR A 106 4.70 1.13 12.13
C THR A 106 4.37 -0.10 12.97
N GLU A 107 5.38 -0.67 13.64
CA GLU A 107 5.20 -1.81 14.54
C GLU A 107 4.23 -1.50 15.70
N ASP A 108 4.10 -0.23 16.10
CA ASP A 108 3.18 0.23 17.13
C ASP A 108 1.76 0.49 16.61
N GLY A 109 1.52 0.32 15.30
CA GLY A 109 0.24 0.59 14.66
C GLY A 109 0.00 2.08 14.37
N GLU A 110 1.03 2.92 14.43
CA GLU A 110 0.97 4.34 14.11
C GLU A 110 1.24 4.57 12.61
N LYS A 111 0.99 5.80 12.15
CA LYS A 111 1.20 6.23 10.76
C LYS A 111 2.46 7.08 10.63
N ASP A 112 3.33 6.71 9.72
CA ASP A 112 4.49 7.51 9.31
C ASP A 112 4.38 7.87 7.83
N THR A 113 4.30 9.16 7.51
CA THR A 113 4.03 9.63 6.15
C THR A 113 5.23 9.39 5.23
N LEU A 114 5.00 8.66 4.15
CA LEU A 114 5.98 8.37 3.10
C LEU A 114 5.86 9.34 1.91
N SER A 115 4.63 9.53 1.42
CA SER A 115 4.35 10.32 0.23
C SER A 115 2.94 10.89 0.27
N TYR A 116 2.73 12.08 -0.32
CA TYR A 116 1.40 12.65 -0.47
C TYR A 116 1.37 13.70 -1.60
N ASN A 117 0.21 13.90 -2.17
CA ASN A 117 -0.08 14.99 -3.11
C ASN A 117 -1.47 15.62 -2.87
N LEU A 118 -1.97 15.53 -1.63
CA LEU A 118 -3.28 16.07 -1.25
C LEU A 118 -3.33 17.60 -1.29
N ASP A 119 -2.21 18.26 -0.96
CA ASP A 119 -2.12 19.71 -0.94
C ASP A 119 -1.79 20.24 -2.33
N SER A 120 -2.76 20.95 -2.92
CA SER A 120 -2.60 21.53 -4.25
C SER A 120 -1.67 22.74 -4.31
N PHE A 121 -1.26 23.30 -3.18
CA PHE A 121 -0.29 24.39 -3.13
C PHE A 121 1.14 23.88 -3.36
N TRP A 122 1.53 22.79 -2.65
CA TRP A 122 2.85 22.17 -2.77
C TRP A 122 2.93 21.20 -3.96
N TYR A 123 1.81 20.55 -4.28
CA TYR A 123 1.68 19.59 -5.38
C TYR A 123 0.52 20.02 -6.30
N PRO A 124 0.77 21.01 -7.21
CA PRO A 124 -0.29 21.57 -8.04
C PRO A 124 -0.97 20.54 -8.95
N HIS A 125 -0.26 19.48 -9.30
CA HIS A 125 -0.76 18.44 -10.18
C HIS A 125 -1.05 17.14 -9.40
N PRO A 126 -2.18 16.45 -9.69
CA PRO A 126 -2.39 15.09 -9.22
C PRO A 126 -1.41 14.14 -9.91
N ASP A 127 -1.15 12.99 -9.30
CA ASP A 127 -0.48 11.90 -9.99
C ASP A 127 -1.37 11.37 -11.10
N ILE A 128 -0.75 11.04 -12.23
CA ILE A 128 -1.44 10.52 -13.41
C ILE A 128 -0.95 9.10 -13.66
N PHE A 129 -1.90 8.18 -13.81
CA PHE A 129 -1.60 6.83 -14.25
C PHE A 129 -2.64 6.31 -15.24
N VAL A 130 -2.21 5.42 -16.11
CA VAL A 130 -3.07 4.79 -17.11
C VAL A 130 -3.45 3.42 -16.62
N VAL A 131 -4.76 3.20 -16.43
CA VAL A 131 -5.35 1.89 -16.14
C VAL A 131 -5.78 1.25 -17.44
N THR A 132 -5.44 -0.01 -17.64
CA THR A 132 -5.99 -0.86 -18.69
C THR A 132 -6.86 -1.94 -18.03
N LYS A 133 -8.14 -1.94 -18.41
CA LYS A 133 -9.10 -2.99 -18.01
C LYS A 133 -9.30 -3.97 -19.15
N ALA A 134 -9.10 -5.25 -18.87
CA ALA A 134 -9.39 -6.35 -19.80
C ALA A 134 -10.19 -7.43 -19.05
N LYS A 135 -11.48 -7.52 -19.31
CA LYS A 135 -12.42 -8.35 -18.55
C LYS A 135 -12.40 -8.00 -17.05
N ASN A 136 -11.96 -8.92 -16.20
CA ASN A 136 -11.84 -8.74 -14.75
C ASN A 136 -10.43 -8.37 -14.28
N TYR A 137 -9.50 -8.17 -15.21
CA TYR A 137 -8.12 -7.85 -14.91
C TYR A 137 -7.85 -6.37 -15.11
N TYR A 138 -7.08 -5.79 -14.18
CA TYR A 138 -6.60 -4.41 -14.25
C TYR A 138 -5.08 -4.40 -14.23
N SER A 139 -4.48 -3.58 -15.06
CA SER A 139 -3.05 -3.23 -15.00
C SER A 139 -2.89 -1.73 -15.10
N ALA A 140 -1.85 -1.17 -14.51
CA ALA A 140 -1.63 0.26 -14.57
C ALA A 140 -0.15 0.64 -14.52
N SER A 141 0.14 1.85 -15.01
CA SER A 141 1.47 2.45 -14.95
C SER A 141 1.35 3.95 -14.72
N PHE A 142 2.14 4.49 -13.79
CA PHE A 142 2.26 5.92 -13.55
C PHE A 142 2.93 6.64 -14.72
N ASN A 143 2.59 7.92 -14.88
CA ASN A 143 3.39 8.86 -15.64
C ASN A 143 4.72 9.12 -14.88
N ASN A 144 5.81 9.28 -15.63
CA ASN A 144 7.15 9.50 -15.05
C ASN A 144 7.28 10.77 -14.20
N GLN A 145 6.32 11.69 -14.26
CA GLN A 145 6.29 12.92 -13.46
C GLN A 145 5.46 12.77 -12.17
N SER A 146 4.97 11.59 -11.86
CA SER A 146 4.18 11.32 -10.67
C SER A 146 5.06 11.33 -9.41
N ALA A 147 4.55 11.87 -8.30
CA ALA A 147 5.23 11.88 -7.02
C ALA A 147 5.55 10.45 -6.52
N MET A 148 4.66 9.48 -6.79
CA MET A 148 4.92 8.06 -6.52
C MET A 148 6.16 7.55 -7.24
N VAL A 149 6.41 7.96 -8.48
CA VAL A 149 7.61 7.57 -9.23
C VAL A 149 8.86 8.19 -8.63
N GLU A 150 8.78 9.46 -8.24
CA GLU A 150 9.89 10.17 -7.59
C GLU A 150 10.30 9.51 -6.26
N VAL A 151 9.32 9.17 -5.43
CA VAL A 151 9.57 8.60 -4.10
C VAL A 151 10.01 7.13 -4.17
N HIS A 152 9.37 6.32 -5.03
CA HIS A 152 9.58 4.85 -5.05
C HIS A 152 10.50 4.36 -6.17
N GLY A 153 10.94 5.24 -7.07
CA GLY A 153 11.84 4.89 -8.18
C GLY A 153 11.23 3.92 -9.19
N SER A 154 9.90 3.81 -9.23
CA SER A 154 9.18 2.86 -10.10
C SER A 154 7.88 3.47 -10.63
N ASN A 155 7.58 3.21 -11.91
CA ASN A 155 6.30 3.60 -12.50
C ASN A 155 5.18 2.55 -12.32
N SER A 156 5.45 1.47 -11.58
CA SER A 156 4.44 0.46 -11.25
C SER A 156 3.44 1.03 -10.24
N VAL A 157 2.15 0.96 -10.57
CA VAL A 157 1.08 1.29 -9.63
C VAL A 157 0.92 0.12 -8.65
N PRO A 158 0.82 0.39 -7.32
CA PRO A 158 0.51 -0.65 -6.35
C PRO A 158 -0.74 -1.44 -6.76
N SER A 159 -0.68 -2.76 -6.74
CA SER A 159 -1.83 -3.59 -7.17
C SER A 159 -3.07 -3.37 -6.30
N ALA A 160 -2.88 -3.03 -5.03
CA ALA A 160 -3.98 -2.64 -4.15
C ALA A 160 -4.76 -1.42 -4.65
N TRP A 161 -4.14 -0.48 -5.37
CA TRP A 161 -4.83 0.69 -5.91
C TRP A 161 -5.80 0.35 -7.04
N LEU A 162 -5.69 -0.85 -7.61
CA LEU A 162 -6.52 -1.31 -8.73
C LEU A 162 -7.77 -2.07 -8.28
N ILE A 163 -7.75 -2.67 -7.09
CA ILE A 163 -8.89 -3.41 -6.49
C ILE A 163 -10.17 -2.56 -6.47
N PRO A 164 -10.11 -1.27 -6.05
CA PRO A 164 -11.32 -0.45 -5.94
C PRO A 164 -12.06 -0.22 -7.26
N PHE A 165 -11.41 -0.31 -8.42
CA PHE A 165 -12.07 -0.01 -9.71
C PHE A 165 -13.23 -0.95 -10.07
N SER A 166 -13.26 -2.15 -9.49
CA SER A 166 -14.41 -3.07 -9.63
C SER A 166 -15.65 -2.60 -8.83
N HIS A 167 -15.45 -1.74 -7.83
CA HIS A 167 -16.48 -1.29 -6.89
C HIS A 167 -16.84 0.19 -7.06
N LEU A 168 -15.98 1.00 -7.68
CA LEU A 168 -16.13 2.44 -7.81
C LEU A 168 -16.82 2.85 -9.11
N ARG A 169 -17.25 4.12 -9.12
CA ARG A 169 -17.72 4.87 -10.29
C ARG A 169 -16.85 6.11 -10.44
N VAL A 170 -16.01 6.15 -11.44
CA VAL A 170 -15.03 7.22 -11.60
C VAL A 170 -15.53 8.21 -12.66
N GLY A 171 -15.73 9.46 -12.25
CA GLY A 171 -16.19 10.53 -13.13
C GLY A 171 -15.13 11.57 -13.43
N ARG A 172 -15.38 12.41 -14.43
CA ARG A 172 -14.49 13.51 -14.86
C ARG A 172 -14.61 14.76 -14.00
N GLU A 173 -15.79 14.98 -13.44
CA GLU A 173 -16.04 16.16 -12.61
C GLU A 173 -15.51 15.97 -11.20
N ILE A 174 -15.09 17.08 -10.59
CA ILE A 174 -14.61 17.08 -9.18
C ILE A 174 -15.68 16.51 -8.23
N SER A 175 -16.95 16.84 -8.46
CA SER A 175 -18.09 16.36 -7.69
C SER A 175 -18.44 14.89 -7.94
N ALA A 176 -17.81 14.24 -8.92
CA ALA A 176 -18.00 12.84 -9.29
C ALA A 176 -16.80 11.95 -8.90
N ARG A 177 -15.85 12.50 -8.15
CA ARG A 177 -14.69 11.74 -7.63
C ARG A 177 -15.13 10.59 -6.75
N SER A 178 -14.31 9.57 -6.72
CA SER A 178 -14.39 8.53 -5.72
C SER A 178 -13.28 8.70 -4.68
N LYS A 179 -13.56 8.35 -3.43
CA LYS A 179 -12.59 8.42 -2.33
C LYS A 179 -12.60 7.12 -1.54
N ILE A 180 -11.43 6.60 -1.26
CA ILE A 180 -11.23 5.34 -0.54
C ILE A 180 -10.11 5.45 0.50
N ARG A 181 -10.10 4.47 1.40
CA ARG A 181 -8.97 4.14 2.28
C ARG A 181 -8.58 2.69 2.09
N LEU A 182 -7.29 2.41 2.11
CA LEU A 182 -6.75 1.05 1.99
C LEU A 182 -5.74 0.79 3.09
N ILE A 183 -5.75 -0.45 3.63
CA ILE A 183 -4.63 -1.02 4.37
C ILE A 183 -4.04 -2.09 3.47
N VAL A 184 -2.78 -1.97 3.17
CA VAL A 184 -2.13 -2.69 2.07
C VAL A 184 -0.91 -3.44 2.60
N PRO A 185 -0.88 -4.78 2.53
CA PRO A 185 0.31 -5.55 2.82
C PRO A 185 1.39 -5.28 1.76
N HIS A 186 2.66 -5.48 2.11
CA HIS A 186 3.80 -5.23 1.24
C HIS A 186 3.66 -5.84 -0.15
N SER A 187 3.07 -7.05 -0.24
CA SER A 187 2.89 -7.79 -1.51
C SER A 187 1.98 -7.11 -2.52
N GLN A 188 1.14 -6.16 -2.06
CA GLN A 188 0.20 -5.38 -2.88
C GLN A 188 0.56 -3.89 -2.93
N GLY A 189 1.66 -3.49 -2.26
CA GLY A 189 2.12 -2.13 -2.11
C GLY A 189 3.00 -1.62 -3.26
N SER A 190 3.65 -0.48 -3.01
CA SER A 190 4.67 0.08 -3.91
C SER A 190 5.90 -0.83 -4.01
N ALA A 191 6.74 -0.61 -5.03
CA ALA A 191 7.95 -1.42 -5.22
C ALA A 191 8.88 -1.37 -4.00
N SER A 192 9.05 -0.21 -3.37
CA SER A 192 9.87 -0.06 -2.17
C SER A 192 9.25 -0.72 -0.94
N ALA A 193 7.93 -0.58 -0.75
CA ALA A 193 7.19 -1.25 0.32
C ALA A 193 7.30 -2.79 0.20
N SER A 194 7.20 -3.30 -1.02
CA SER A 194 7.34 -4.73 -1.31
C SER A 194 8.75 -5.26 -1.00
N GLN A 195 9.79 -4.50 -1.34
CA GLN A 195 11.17 -4.88 -1.04
C GLN A 195 11.49 -4.85 0.46
N ALA A 196 10.94 -3.87 1.17
CA ALA A 196 11.18 -3.68 2.60
C ALA A 196 10.23 -4.47 3.51
N VAL A 197 9.24 -5.17 2.96
CA VAL A 197 8.18 -5.89 3.69
C VAL A 197 7.44 -4.94 4.65
N VAL A 198 6.98 -3.81 4.12
CA VAL A 198 6.36 -2.74 4.90
C VAL A 198 4.90 -2.59 4.53
N PRO A 199 3.95 -2.69 5.49
CA PRO A 199 2.54 -2.41 5.24
C PRO A 199 2.30 -0.90 5.13
N CYS A 200 1.37 -0.52 4.25
CA CYS A 200 1.01 0.86 4.04
C CYS A 200 -0.48 1.10 4.22
N TYR A 201 -0.80 2.30 4.70
CA TYR A 201 -2.16 2.84 4.67
C TYR A 201 -2.23 3.95 3.64
N TYR A 202 -3.31 3.95 2.86
CA TYR A 202 -3.57 4.95 1.84
C TYR A 202 -4.94 5.63 2.04
N GLU A 203 -4.97 6.94 1.83
CA GLU A 203 -6.20 7.65 1.45
C GLU A 203 -6.06 8.08 0.00
N ILE A 204 -7.02 7.72 -0.86
CA ILE A 204 -6.91 7.98 -2.30
C ILE A 204 -8.21 8.55 -2.84
N THR A 205 -8.10 9.58 -3.65
CA THR A 205 -9.19 10.12 -4.46
C THR A 205 -8.89 9.88 -5.92
N TYR A 206 -9.82 9.26 -6.65
CA TYR A 206 -9.71 9.03 -8.09
C TYR A 206 -10.64 9.93 -8.87
N GLN A 207 -10.15 10.41 -10.01
CA GLN A 207 -10.90 11.17 -10.99
C GLN A 207 -10.49 10.69 -12.39
N LEU A 208 -11.44 10.54 -13.31
CA LEU A 208 -11.15 10.26 -14.70
C LEU A 208 -10.59 11.54 -15.36
N SER A 209 -9.48 11.42 -16.08
CA SER A 209 -8.95 12.51 -16.90
C SER A 209 -9.92 12.88 -18.02
N ARG A 210 -9.74 14.08 -18.57
CA ARG A 210 -10.58 14.60 -19.66
C ARG A 210 -10.31 13.94 -21.00
#